data_f9b2d44d6a95bd4761b0625ee085f353
#
_entry.id   f9b2d44d6a95bd4761b0625ee085f353
#
_cell.length_a   1.000
_cell.length_b   1.000
_cell.length_c   1.000
_cell.angle_alpha   90.00
_cell.angle_beta   90.00
_cell.angle_gamma   90.00
#
_symmetry.space_group_name_H-M   'P 1'
#
loop_
_entity.id
_entity.type
_entity.pdbx_description
1 polymer ?
#
loop_
_entity_poly.entity_id
_entity_poly.type
_entity_poly.pdbx_seq_one_letter_code
_entity_poly.pdbx_strand_id
1 'polypeptide(L)'
;MTPQKGIKITKTGVLLALMICTCLVTSCGRSGNERRFDLKGKVLVVEPEKHLVTVAHEEVKGYMPAMTMPFTVPSESDLKILAPDDQITATLVVDGSQAWLEDLIIIRQSANPAAMPGVSMAKEGDEVPNFTLRNQNNREIQIRNYRGKTLALTFIYTRCPVPDYCTLMSNNFVQIDRALGQDPELYAKTHLLSVSIDPGYDTPEVLRSYGAAHTERYQNETFAHWEFAGGTTEQVRKIAEFFGLTYFPDKDQIIHGLRTVIISPEGKVAKIYSGNDWKPEEVVEAMKKF
;
A
#
# COMPACT_ATOMS: atom_id res chain seq x y z
N MET A 1 5.07 -84.05 -27.99
CA MET A 1 6.45 -83.74 -27.64
C MET A 1 6.91 -82.55 -28.45
N THR A 2 6.85 -81.33 -28.04
CA THR A 2 7.35 -80.15 -28.72
C THR A 2 8.16 -79.35 -27.72
N PRO A 3 9.41 -78.93 -28.01
CA PRO A 3 10.27 -78.26 -27.05
C PRO A 3 9.97 -76.74 -26.95
N GLN A 4 9.91 -76.24 -25.71
CA GLN A 4 9.91 -74.84 -25.44
C GLN A 4 11.24 -74.17 -25.77
N LYS A 5 11.19 -73.12 -26.58
CA LYS A 5 12.32 -72.17 -26.80
C LYS A 5 12.39 -71.13 -25.67
N GLY A 6 13.42 -71.24 -24.85
CA GLY A 6 13.74 -70.20 -23.87
C GLY A 6 14.32 -68.94 -24.51
N ILE A 7 13.77 -67.81 -24.15
CA ILE A 7 14.28 -66.50 -24.58
C ILE A 7 15.44 -66.11 -23.65
N LYS A 8 16.62 -65.98 -24.15
CA LYS A 8 17.78 -65.44 -23.46
C LYS A 8 17.75 -63.94 -23.51
N ILE A 9 17.47 -63.32 -22.34
CA ILE A 9 17.58 -61.86 -22.18
C ILE A 9 19.06 -61.56 -21.97
N THR A 10 19.67 -60.86 -22.90
CA THR A 10 21.06 -60.43 -22.80
C THR A 10 21.19 -59.23 -21.90
N LYS A 11 22.20 -59.25 -21.00
CA LYS A 11 22.49 -58.21 -19.98
C LYS A 11 22.73 -56.79 -20.53
N THR A 12 22.77 -56.61 -21.83
CA THR A 12 23.02 -55.32 -22.51
C THR A 12 21.75 -54.43 -22.63
N GLY A 13 20.52 -55.00 -22.50
CA GLY A 13 19.27 -54.26 -22.61
C GLY A 13 18.88 -53.52 -21.33
N VAL A 14 19.41 -53.89 -20.16
CA VAL A 14 19.05 -53.31 -18.85
C VAL A 14 19.84 -52.02 -18.57
N LEU A 15 21.04 -51.87 -19.15
CA LEU A 15 21.83 -50.64 -18.96
C LEU A 15 21.34 -49.44 -19.77
N LEU A 16 20.63 -49.65 -20.89
CA LEU A 16 20.12 -48.57 -21.73
C LEU A 16 18.79 -47.97 -21.20
N ALA A 17 18.02 -48.73 -20.37
CA ALA A 17 16.79 -48.26 -19.76
C ALA A 17 17.03 -47.43 -18.52
N LEU A 18 18.19 -47.52 -17.85
CA LEU A 18 18.53 -46.74 -16.64
C LEU A 18 19.13 -45.38 -16.98
N MET A 19 19.52 -45.10 -18.21
CA MET A 19 20.19 -43.84 -18.61
C MET A 19 19.24 -42.80 -19.20
N ILE A 20 17.92 -43.10 -19.35
CA ILE A 20 16.91 -42.17 -19.86
C ILE A 20 16.06 -41.53 -18.75
N CYS A 21 16.20 -41.97 -17.52
CA CYS A 21 15.38 -41.48 -16.40
C CYS A 21 16.02 -40.34 -15.59
N THR A 22 17.15 -39.78 -15.99
CA THR A 22 17.89 -38.74 -15.22
C THR A 22 17.89 -37.35 -15.81
N CYS A 23 17.07 -37.04 -16.82
CA CYS A 23 17.01 -35.70 -17.42
C CYS A 23 15.65 -35.01 -17.38
N LEU A 24 14.84 -35.27 -16.32
CA LEU A 24 13.66 -34.49 -16.06
C LEU A 24 13.76 -33.81 -14.65
N VAL A 25 14.86 -33.16 -14.35
CA VAL A 25 14.86 -32.03 -13.45
C VAL A 25 14.33 -30.88 -14.27
N THR A 26 13.01 -30.75 -14.34
CA THR A 26 12.33 -29.54 -14.73
C THR A 26 12.79 -28.45 -13.78
N SER A 27 13.75 -27.65 -14.21
CA SER A 27 14.00 -26.33 -13.68
C SER A 27 12.65 -25.61 -13.69
N CYS A 28 12.02 -25.45 -12.53
CA CYS A 28 11.00 -24.43 -12.31
C CYS A 28 11.72 -23.09 -12.50
N GLY A 29 11.93 -22.68 -13.73
CA GLY A 29 12.28 -21.33 -14.04
C GLY A 29 11.12 -20.47 -13.59
N ARG A 30 11.34 -19.63 -12.56
CA ARG A 30 10.52 -18.48 -12.25
C ARG A 30 10.44 -17.66 -13.54
N SER A 31 9.37 -17.84 -14.29
CA SER A 31 8.99 -16.99 -15.42
C SER A 31 8.29 -15.78 -14.85
N GLY A 32 9.02 -14.93 -14.19
CA GLY A 32 8.54 -13.66 -13.69
C GLY A 32 9.17 -12.56 -14.54
N ASN A 33 8.39 -11.55 -14.82
CA ASN A 33 8.86 -10.30 -15.45
C ASN A 33 9.53 -9.43 -14.37
N GLU A 34 10.33 -10.06 -13.49
CA GLU A 34 11.00 -9.39 -12.39
C GLU A 34 11.98 -8.35 -12.93
N ARG A 35 11.82 -7.12 -12.45
CA ARG A 35 12.77 -6.02 -12.66
C ARG A 35 13.53 -5.80 -11.36
N ARG A 36 14.83 -5.62 -11.44
CA ARG A 36 15.71 -5.46 -10.27
C ARG A 36 16.43 -4.13 -10.36
N PHE A 37 16.48 -3.39 -9.27
CA PHE A 37 17.07 -2.06 -9.20
C PHE A 37 17.91 -1.90 -7.93
N ASP A 38 18.98 -1.13 -8.01
CA ASP A 38 19.74 -0.74 -6.82
C ASP A 38 18.99 0.32 -6.04
N LEU A 39 18.76 0.09 -4.76
CA LEU A 39 18.14 1.03 -3.83
C LEU A 39 19.12 1.41 -2.74
N LYS A 40 19.17 2.70 -2.44
CA LYS A 40 19.89 3.26 -1.29
C LYS A 40 18.95 4.13 -0.50
N GLY A 41 19.02 4.07 0.82
CA GLY A 41 18.14 4.89 1.63
C GLY A 41 18.39 4.74 3.12
N LYS A 42 17.58 5.49 3.88
CA LYS A 42 17.59 5.50 5.33
C LYS A 42 16.32 4.84 5.86
N VAL A 43 16.46 3.91 6.77
CA VAL A 43 15.34 3.28 7.47
C VAL A 43 14.71 4.28 8.42
N LEU A 44 13.41 4.46 8.33
CA LEU A 44 12.63 5.34 9.23
C LEU A 44 11.80 4.55 10.23
N VAL A 45 11.16 3.45 9.79
CA VAL A 45 10.31 2.61 10.62
C VAL A 45 10.55 1.16 10.25
N VAL A 46 10.57 0.27 11.24
CA VAL A 46 10.61 -1.18 11.05
C VAL A 46 9.36 -1.77 11.71
N GLU A 47 8.58 -2.51 10.97
CA GLU A 47 7.37 -3.21 11.44
C GLU A 47 7.53 -4.73 11.21
N PRO A 48 8.26 -5.44 12.08
CA PRO A 48 8.64 -6.85 11.87
C PRO A 48 7.43 -7.77 11.71
N GLU A 49 6.39 -7.56 12.50
CA GLU A 49 5.15 -8.36 12.47
C GLU A 49 4.40 -8.27 11.12
N LYS A 50 4.67 -7.21 10.34
CA LYS A 50 4.07 -6.98 9.03
C LYS A 50 5.02 -7.24 7.87
N HIS A 51 6.24 -7.65 8.16
CA HIS A 51 7.31 -7.75 7.17
C HIS A 51 7.57 -6.46 6.39
N LEU A 52 7.38 -5.28 7.02
CA LEU A 52 7.53 -3.97 6.39
C LEU A 52 8.69 -3.17 6.97
N VAL A 53 9.37 -2.46 6.10
CA VAL A 53 10.33 -1.42 6.45
C VAL A 53 10.00 -0.15 5.66
N THR A 54 9.89 0.99 6.34
CA THR A 54 9.73 2.29 5.67
C THR A 54 11.12 2.90 5.47
N VAL A 55 11.44 3.19 4.22
CA VAL A 55 12.74 3.71 3.80
C VAL A 55 12.58 5.05 3.09
N ALA A 56 13.32 6.06 3.54
CA ALA A 56 13.57 7.27 2.77
C ALA A 56 14.72 6.96 1.80
N HIS A 57 14.39 6.65 0.54
CA HIS A 57 15.39 6.25 -0.45
C HIS A 57 15.77 7.37 -1.41
N GLU A 58 16.97 7.29 -1.94
CA GLU A 58 17.47 8.11 -3.04
C GLU A 58 16.73 7.76 -4.35
N GLU A 59 16.98 8.50 -5.43
CA GLU A 59 16.48 8.14 -6.75
C GLU A 59 16.89 6.70 -7.12
N VAL A 60 15.90 5.86 -7.40
CA VAL A 60 16.09 4.53 -8.00
C VAL A 60 16.14 4.72 -9.52
N LYS A 61 17.37 4.75 -10.06
CA LYS A 61 17.63 5.11 -11.46
C LYS A 61 16.82 4.27 -12.44
N GLY A 62 16.11 4.94 -13.32
CA GLY A 62 15.28 4.29 -14.36
C GLY A 62 13.96 3.71 -13.83
N TYR A 63 13.61 3.98 -12.57
CA TYR A 63 12.38 3.46 -11.98
C TYR A 63 11.57 4.52 -11.21
N MET A 64 12.12 5.13 -10.17
CA MET A 64 11.37 6.09 -9.36
C MET A 64 12.25 7.20 -8.75
N PRO A 65 11.73 8.43 -8.55
CA PRO A 65 12.46 9.51 -7.89
C PRO A 65 12.72 9.20 -6.42
N ALA A 66 13.59 10.00 -5.77
CA ALA A 66 13.82 9.94 -4.34
C ALA A 66 12.52 10.20 -3.56
N MET A 67 12.17 9.30 -2.62
CA MET A 67 10.95 9.41 -1.80
C MET A 67 11.03 8.52 -0.55
N THR A 68 9.98 8.59 0.27
CA THR A 68 9.82 7.71 1.44
C THR A 68 8.67 6.75 1.21
N MET A 69 8.91 5.44 1.30
CA MET A 69 7.85 4.46 1.14
C MET A 69 8.11 3.18 1.95
N PRO A 70 7.05 2.43 2.30
CA PRO A 70 7.20 1.10 2.87
C PRO A 70 7.57 0.09 1.78
N PHE A 71 8.45 -0.83 2.15
CA PHE A 71 8.83 -2.00 1.34
C PHE A 71 8.60 -3.27 2.14
N THR A 72 8.17 -4.32 1.48
CA THR A 72 8.19 -5.67 2.05
C THR A 72 9.64 -6.16 2.13
N VAL A 73 10.00 -6.74 3.26
CA VAL A 73 11.27 -7.46 3.47
C VAL A 73 10.91 -8.91 3.80
N PRO A 74 11.05 -9.85 2.87
CA PRO A 74 10.67 -11.26 3.10
C PRO A 74 11.51 -11.96 4.16
N SER A 75 12.75 -11.50 4.37
CA SER A 75 13.70 -12.08 5.31
C SER A 75 13.45 -11.61 6.75
N GLU A 76 12.95 -12.50 7.61
CA GLU A 76 12.82 -12.23 9.06
C GLU A 76 14.16 -11.90 9.73
N SER A 77 15.25 -12.52 9.27
CA SER A 77 16.59 -12.24 9.81
C SER A 77 17.02 -10.82 9.57
N ASP A 78 16.72 -10.28 8.39
CA ASP A 78 17.07 -8.91 8.03
C ASP A 78 16.22 -7.91 8.81
N LEU A 79 14.92 -8.18 8.97
CA LEU A 79 14.03 -7.35 9.79
C LEU A 79 14.47 -7.25 11.25
N LYS A 80 15.00 -8.34 11.82
CA LYS A 80 15.47 -8.36 13.23
C LYS A 80 16.72 -7.51 13.48
N ILE A 81 17.52 -7.28 12.44
CA ILE A 81 18.76 -6.49 12.57
C ILE A 81 18.61 -5.04 12.10
N LEU A 82 17.53 -4.73 11.37
CA LEU A 82 17.22 -3.36 10.96
C LEU A 82 16.74 -2.52 12.14
N ALA A 83 17.19 -1.28 12.17
CA ALA A 83 16.75 -0.28 13.14
C ALA A 83 16.46 1.06 12.45
N PRO A 84 15.58 1.91 13.01
CA PRO A 84 15.45 3.28 12.57
C PRO A 84 16.80 3.97 12.55
N ASP A 85 17.01 4.84 11.56
CA ASP A 85 18.25 5.55 11.25
C ASP A 85 19.37 4.73 10.57
N ASP A 86 19.22 3.42 10.38
CA ASP A 86 20.16 2.64 9.59
C ASP A 86 20.19 3.13 8.13
N GLN A 87 21.39 3.34 7.59
CA GLN A 87 21.58 3.50 6.15
C GLN A 87 21.61 2.11 5.51
N ILE A 88 20.89 1.93 4.42
CA ILE A 88 20.85 0.64 3.72
C ILE A 88 21.18 0.80 2.24
N THR A 89 21.77 -0.24 1.68
CA THR A 89 21.68 -0.55 0.25
C THR A 89 20.95 -1.88 0.11
N ALA A 90 20.12 -2.00 -0.92
CA ALA A 90 19.34 -3.20 -1.16
C ALA A 90 19.06 -3.36 -2.66
N THR A 91 18.65 -4.55 -3.05
CA THR A 91 18.05 -4.81 -4.37
C THR A 91 16.55 -4.65 -4.24
N LEU A 92 15.98 -3.66 -4.94
CA LEU A 92 14.54 -3.54 -5.11
C LEU A 92 14.10 -4.47 -6.22
N VAL A 93 13.29 -5.46 -5.89
CA VAL A 93 12.67 -6.39 -6.85
C VAL A 93 11.24 -5.97 -7.09
N VAL A 94 10.84 -5.90 -8.36
CA VAL A 94 9.50 -5.53 -8.79
C VAL A 94 8.94 -6.60 -9.71
N ASP A 95 7.84 -7.22 -9.34
CA ASP A 95 7.10 -8.17 -10.17
C ASP A 95 5.61 -7.78 -10.21
N GLY A 96 5.18 -7.31 -11.35
CA GLY A 96 3.83 -6.78 -11.52
C GLY A 96 3.53 -5.62 -10.57
N SER A 97 2.61 -5.81 -9.64
CA SER A 97 2.20 -4.82 -8.62
C SER A 97 2.90 -5.01 -7.27
N GLN A 98 3.75 -6.01 -7.13
CA GLN A 98 4.48 -6.27 -5.90
C GLN A 98 5.89 -5.71 -5.98
N ALA A 99 6.38 -5.19 -4.85
CA ALA A 99 7.75 -4.71 -4.72
C ALA A 99 8.29 -5.06 -3.33
N TRP A 100 9.51 -5.58 -3.28
CA TRP A 100 10.17 -5.96 -2.04
C TRP A 100 11.67 -5.73 -2.11
N LEU A 101 12.33 -5.74 -0.94
CA LEU A 101 13.78 -5.60 -0.83
C LEU A 101 14.44 -6.95 -0.59
N GLU A 102 15.51 -7.21 -1.33
CA GLU A 102 16.44 -8.33 -1.16
C GLU A 102 17.88 -7.78 -0.98
N ASP A 103 18.81 -8.64 -0.58
CA ASP A 103 20.25 -8.35 -0.48
C ASP A 103 20.54 -7.08 0.36
N LEU A 104 19.84 -6.94 1.50
CA LEU A 104 20.03 -5.77 2.37
C LEU A 104 21.43 -5.74 2.97
N ILE A 105 22.11 -4.63 2.76
CA ILE A 105 23.39 -4.30 3.42
C ILE A 105 23.16 -3.09 4.31
N ILE A 106 23.40 -3.26 5.61
CA ILE A 106 23.25 -2.18 6.59
C ILE A 106 24.60 -1.48 6.75
N ILE A 107 24.63 -0.18 6.47
CA ILE A 107 25.79 0.68 6.64
C ILE A 107 25.58 1.48 7.92
N ARG A 108 26.08 0.99 9.06
CA ARG A 108 26.08 1.74 10.30
C ARG A 108 27.29 2.68 10.33
N GLN A 109 27.08 3.96 10.07
CA GLN A 109 28.10 4.95 10.31
C GLN A 109 28.14 5.30 11.80
N SER A 110 29.35 5.22 12.40
CA SER A 110 29.59 5.80 13.70
C SER A 110 29.25 7.29 13.65
N ALA A 111 28.29 7.68 14.47
CA ALA A 111 27.80 9.00 14.78
C ALA A 111 28.46 10.21 14.07
N ASN A 112 27.94 10.63 12.93
CA ASN A 112 27.77 12.05 12.63
C ASN A 112 26.69 12.21 11.51
N PRO A 113 25.46 12.69 11.78
CA PRO A 113 24.42 12.82 10.80
C PRO A 113 24.49 14.20 10.17
N ALA A 114 24.94 14.29 8.91
CA ALA A 114 24.42 15.34 8.06
C ALA A 114 23.00 14.90 7.67
N ALA A 115 22.01 15.39 8.39
CA ALA A 115 20.62 15.10 8.17
C ALA A 115 20.23 15.47 6.73
N MET A 116 19.87 14.49 5.93
CA MET A 116 18.95 14.77 4.83
C MET A 116 17.66 15.37 5.45
N PRO A 117 17.01 16.40 4.86
CA PRO A 117 15.80 16.97 5.44
C PRO A 117 14.79 15.85 5.61
N GLY A 118 14.54 15.43 6.85
CA GLY A 118 13.66 14.35 7.16
C GLY A 118 12.24 14.69 6.75
N VAL A 119 11.65 13.90 5.89
CA VAL A 119 10.20 13.85 5.78
C VAL A 119 9.73 13.20 7.08
N SER A 120 9.36 14.04 8.06
CA SER A 120 8.73 13.57 9.29
C SER A 120 7.33 13.09 8.93
N MET A 121 7.13 11.78 8.89
CA MET A 121 5.80 11.21 8.76
C MET A 121 4.97 11.57 10.01
N ALA A 122 3.70 11.88 9.79
CA ALA A 122 2.76 12.13 10.87
C ALA A 122 2.73 10.97 11.87
N LYS A 123 2.69 11.32 13.14
CA LYS A 123 2.54 10.39 14.26
C LYS A 123 1.24 10.68 15.00
N GLU A 124 0.76 9.71 15.76
CA GLU A 124 -0.37 9.93 16.66
C GLU A 124 -0.08 11.11 17.60
N GLY A 125 -1.04 12.02 17.69
CA GLY A 125 -0.95 13.29 18.43
C GLY A 125 -0.54 14.51 17.59
N ASP A 126 0.03 14.33 16.41
CA ASP A 126 0.43 15.44 15.54
C ASP A 126 -0.78 16.21 15.02
N GLU A 127 -0.67 17.54 14.95
CA GLU A 127 -1.70 18.38 14.35
C GLU A 127 -1.69 18.22 12.82
N VAL A 128 -2.88 17.94 12.25
CA VAL A 128 -3.03 17.80 10.80
C VAL A 128 -3.05 19.17 10.14
N PRO A 129 -2.14 19.46 9.21
CA PRO A 129 -2.15 20.70 8.44
C PRO A 129 -3.48 20.88 7.69
N ASN A 130 -3.83 22.14 7.44
CA ASN A 130 -5.05 22.45 6.73
C ASN A 130 -4.87 22.25 5.22
N PHE A 131 -4.92 21.01 4.76
CA PHE A 131 -4.88 20.67 3.33
C PHE A 131 -6.15 21.12 2.64
N THR A 132 -6.01 21.63 1.43
CA THR A 132 -7.10 22.03 0.55
C THR A 132 -7.21 21.04 -0.59
N LEU A 133 -8.42 20.51 -0.81
CA LEU A 133 -8.76 19.55 -1.86
C LEU A 133 -10.03 20.02 -2.59
N ARG A 134 -10.46 19.26 -3.58
CA ARG A 134 -11.71 19.48 -4.33
C ARG A 134 -12.54 18.19 -4.29
N ASN A 135 -13.77 18.28 -3.78
CA ASN A 135 -14.61 17.10 -3.64
C ASN A 135 -15.32 16.71 -4.95
N GLN A 136 -16.05 15.60 -4.94
CA GLN A 136 -16.82 15.04 -6.04
C GLN A 136 -17.94 15.96 -6.56
N ASN A 137 -18.27 17.01 -5.84
CA ASN A 137 -19.22 18.05 -6.26
C ASN A 137 -18.50 19.28 -6.83
N ASN A 138 -17.21 19.16 -7.12
CA ASN A 138 -16.35 20.25 -7.58
C ASN A 138 -16.27 21.45 -6.62
N ARG A 139 -16.50 21.21 -5.32
CA ARG A 139 -16.39 22.23 -4.24
C ARG A 139 -15.04 22.11 -3.57
N GLU A 140 -14.46 23.25 -3.26
CA GLU A 140 -13.27 23.30 -2.42
C GLU A 140 -13.62 22.85 -1.01
N ILE A 141 -12.83 21.94 -0.46
CA ILE A 141 -12.89 21.47 0.92
C ILE A 141 -11.54 21.63 1.58
N GLN A 142 -11.55 21.78 2.88
CA GLN A 142 -10.34 21.90 3.69
C GLN A 142 -10.46 20.96 4.89
N ILE A 143 -9.34 20.34 5.30
CA ILE A 143 -9.36 19.36 6.41
C ILE A 143 -9.93 20.00 7.69
N ARG A 144 -9.66 21.25 7.94
CA ARG A 144 -10.25 21.99 9.08
C ARG A 144 -11.79 22.08 9.08
N ASN A 145 -12.45 21.89 7.92
CA ASN A 145 -13.91 21.90 7.84
C ASN A 145 -14.55 20.74 8.58
N TYR A 146 -13.79 19.69 8.87
CA TYR A 146 -14.22 18.51 9.61
C TYR A 146 -13.94 18.58 11.11
N ARG A 147 -13.37 19.69 11.63
CA ARG A 147 -13.21 19.89 13.08
C ARG A 147 -14.56 19.82 13.78
N GLY A 148 -14.57 19.21 14.97
CA GLY A 148 -15.78 18.86 15.71
C GLY A 148 -16.37 17.50 15.32
N LYS A 149 -15.79 16.84 14.30
CA LYS A 149 -16.12 15.46 13.93
C LYS A 149 -14.86 14.59 13.93
N THR A 150 -15.02 13.32 14.23
CA THR A 150 -13.97 12.32 13.97
C THR A 150 -13.96 11.99 12.49
N LEU A 151 -12.85 12.23 11.82
CA LEU A 151 -12.68 11.99 10.39
C LEU A 151 -11.88 10.71 10.13
N ALA A 152 -12.43 9.76 9.40
CA ALA A 152 -11.64 8.66 8.80
C ALA A 152 -11.28 9.02 7.35
N LEU A 153 -9.98 9.04 7.05
CA LEU A 153 -9.44 9.37 5.74
C LEU A 153 -8.68 8.17 5.18
N THR A 154 -8.91 7.85 3.91
CA THR A 154 -8.12 6.85 3.16
C THR A 154 -7.72 7.38 1.80
N PHE A 155 -6.74 6.71 1.16
CA PHE A 155 -6.28 7.05 -0.18
C PHE A 155 -6.68 5.97 -1.17
N ILE A 156 -7.13 6.40 -2.35
CA ILE A 156 -7.58 5.54 -3.44
C ILE A 156 -7.17 6.13 -4.80
N TYR A 157 -7.33 5.35 -5.87
CA TYR A 157 -7.56 5.88 -7.21
C TYR A 157 -8.55 4.98 -7.96
N THR A 158 -9.43 5.58 -8.78
CA THR A 158 -10.66 4.93 -9.26
C THR A 158 -10.41 3.79 -10.24
N ARG A 159 -9.30 3.83 -10.98
CA ARG A 159 -8.90 2.81 -11.97
C ARG A 159 -7.88 1.81 -11.45
N CYS A 160 -7.77 1.64 -10.12
CA CYS A 160 -6.88 0.66 -9.51
C CYS A 160 -7.24 -0.77 -9.96
N PRO A 161 -6.32 -1.51 -10.59
CA PRO A 161 -6.61 -2.85 -11.11
C PRO A 161 -6.49 -3.95 -10.03
N VAL A 162 -6.02 -3.61 -8.83
CA VAL A 162 -5.71 -4.57 -7.77
C VAL A 162 -6.90 -4.69 -6.79
N PRO A 163 -7.60 -5.84 -6.75
CA PRO A 163 -8.80 -6.01 -5.91
C PRO A 163 -8.54 -5.77 -4.42
N ASP A 164 -7.37 -6.21 -3.93
CA ASP A 164 -7.00 -6.14 -2.51
C ASP A 164 -6.45 -4.76 -2.08
N TYR A 165 -6.55 -3.75 -2.95
CA TYR A 165 -6.09 -2.39 -2.70
C TYR A 165 -7.26 -1.40 -2.64
N CYS A 166 -7.40 -0.50 -3.60
CA CYS A 166 -8.42 0.56 -3.57
C CYS A 166 -9.84 0.01 -3.49
N THR A 167 -10.13 -1.10 -4.18
CA THR A 167 -11.45 -1.76 -4.12
C THR A 167 -11.74 -2.27 -2.70
N LEU A 168 -10.76 -2.92 -2.06
CA LEU A 168 -10.90 -3.39 -0.68
C LEU A 168 -11.08 -2.20 0.27
N MET A 169 -10.26 -1.14 0.14
CA MET A 169 -10.39 0.07 0.99
C MET A 169 -11.77 0.71 0.85
N SER A 170 -12.29 0.83 -0.36
CA SER A 170 -13.64 1.36 -0.60
C SER A 170 -14.72 0.46 -0.01
N ASN A 171 -14.60 -0.86 -0.15
CA ASN A 171 -15.54 -1.82 0.45
C ASN A 171 -15.50 -1.78 1.98
N ASN A 172 -14.34 -1.60 2.58
CA ASN A 172 -14.20 -1.40 4.02
C ASN A 172 -14.89 -0.11 4.46
N PHE A 173 -14.75 0.97 3.69
CA PHE A 173 -15.42 2.25 3.98
C PHE A 173 -16.94 2.15 3.84
N VAL A 174 -17.46 1.33 2.90
CA VAL A 174 -18.91 0.99 2.84
C VAL A 174 -19.36 0.36 4.16
N GLN A 175 -18.58 -0.61 4.68
CA GLN A 175 -18.93 -1.29 5.93
C GLN A 175 -18.86 -0.33 7.12
N ILE A 176 -17.85 0.55 7.16
CA ILE A 176 -17.72 1.59 8.20
C ILE A 176 -18.91 2.55 8.14
N ASP A 177 -19.27 3.08 6.96
CA ASP A 177 -20.41 3.99 6.78
C ASP A 177 -21.72 3.36 7.27
N ARG A 178 -21.96 2.09 6.88
CA ARG A 178 -23.13 1.33 7.31
C ARG A 178 -23.15 1.09 8.83
N ALA A 179 -22.01 0.76 9.43
CA ALA A 179 -21.93 0.51 10.87
C ALA A 179 -22.14 1.81 11.68
N LEU A 180 -21.53 2.91 11.26
CA LEU A 180 -21.75 4.23 11.87
C LEU A 180 -23.19 4.67 11.72
N GLY A 181 -23.84 4.41 10.58
CA GLY A 181 -25.23 4.75 10.30
C GLY A 181 -26.27 4.04 11.17
N GLN A 182 -25.89 2.98 11.92
CA GLN A 182 -26.78 2.33 12.90
C GLN A 182 -26.98 3.18 14.16
N ASP A 183 -26.09 4.14 14.42
CA ASP A 183 -26.16 5.07 15.55
C ASP A 183 -26.22 6.51 15.00
N PRO A 184 -27.39 7.16 14.99
CA PRO A 184 -27.55 8.51 14.44
C PRO A 184 -26.69 9.58 15.17
N GLU A 185 -26.43 9.42 16.45
CA GLU A 185 -25.59 10.36 17.20
C GLU A 185 -24.12 10.22 16.78
N LEU A 186 -23.63 9.00 16.70
CA LEU A 186 -22.27 8.71 16.22
C LEU A 186 -22.09 9.12 14.76
N TYR A 187 -23.06 8.84 13.92
CA TYR A 187 -23.05 9.25 12.50
C TYR A 187 -22.93 10.76 12.33
N ALA A 188 -23.66 11.52 13.15
CA ALA A 188 -23.58 12.98 13.11
C ALA A 188 -22.23 13.54 13.57
N LYS A 189 -21.52 12.81 14.45
CA LYS A 189 -20.20 13.17 14.99
C LYS A 189 -19.02 12.63 14.17
N THR A 190 -19.27 11.89 13.11
CA THR A 190 -18.24 11.28 12.28
C THR A 190 -18.31 11.75 10.83
N HIS A 191 -17.23 11.52 10.06
CA HIS A 191 -17.17 11.79 8.63
C HIS A 191 -16.15 10.88 7.96
N LEU A 192 -16.38 10.53 6.69
CA LEU A 192 -15.48 9.70 5.89
C LEU A 192 -14.98 10.49 4.68
N LEU A 193 -13.70 10.36 4.35
CA LEU A 193 -13.07 11.02 3.21
C LEU A 193 -12.14 10.05 2.48
N SER A 194 -12.42 9.80 1.20
CA SER A 194 -11.53 9.10 0.30
C SER A 194 -10.80 10.10 -0.59
N VAL A 195 -9.47 10.13 -0.52
CA VAL A 195 -8.62 11.06 -1.29
C VAL A 195 -7.99 10.32 -2.46
N SER A 196 -8.24 10.79 -3.69
CA SER A 196 -7.60 10.23 -4.87
C SER A 196 -6.15 10.66 -5.00
N ILE A 197 -5.31 9.69 -5.39
CA ILE A 197 -3.90 9.91 -5.74
C ILE A 197 -3.65 9.96 -7.26
N ASP A 198 -4.71 10.01 -8.06
CA ASP A 198 -4.63 10.09 -9.54
C ASP A 198 -5.28 11.39 -10.07
N PRO A 199 -4.71 12.57 -9.74
CA PRO A 199 -5.32 13.87 -10.09
C PRO A 199 -5.44 14.10 -11.60
N GLY A 200 -4.72 13.34 -12.42
CA GLY A 200 -4.80 13.44 -13.88
C GLY A 200 -6.02 12.75 -14.46
N TYR A 201 -6.57 11.77 -13.79
CA TYR A 201 -7.72 10.97 -14.26
C TYR A 201 -8.97 11.18 -13.38
N ASP A 202 -8.82 11.22 -12.08
CA ASP A 202 -9.92 11.25 -11.11
C ASP A 202 -10.50 12.66 -10.96
N THR A 203 -11.20 13.11 -12.02
CA THR A 203 -11.94 14.38 -11.97
C THR A 203 -13.08 14.31 -10.94
N PRO A 204 -13.66 15.45 -10.52
CA PRO A 204 -14.83 15.44 -9.63
C PRO A 204 -15.97 14.54 -10.11
N GLU A 205 -16.23 14.52 -11.43
CA GLU A 205 -17.27 13.70 -12.06
C GLU A 205 -16.95 12.19 -11.97
N VAL A 206 -15.68 11.82 -12.17
CA VAL A 206 -15.21 10.43 -12.02
C VAL A 206 -15.33 10.00 -10.56
N LEU A 207 -14.86 10.84 -9.63
CA LEU A 207 -14.99 10.58 -8.18
C LEU A 207 -16.45 10.46 -7.73
N ARG A 208 -17.33 11.30 -8.28
CA ARG A 208 -18.78 11.22 -8.01
C ARG A 208 -19.35 9.89 -8.48
N SER A 209 -19.03 9.48 -9.69
CA SER A 209 -19.51 8.22 -10.26
C SER A 209 -19.00 7.01 -9.47
N TYR A 210 -17.73 7.03 -9.11
CA TYR A 210 -17.09 6.00 -8.29
C TYR A 210 -17.74 5.90 -6.91
N GLY A 211 -17.88 7.02 -6.21
CA GLY A 211 -18.49 7.06 -4.88
C GLY A 211 -19.95 6.60 -4.90
N ALA A 212 -20.75 7.06 -5.87
CA ALA A 212 -22.13 6.66 -6.02
C ALA A 212 -22.31 5.15 -6.27
N ALA A 213 -21.35 4.54 -6.98
CA ALA A 213 -21.35 3.09 -7.20
C ALA A 213 -21.07 2.32 -5.89
N HIS A 214 -20.16 2.79 -5.05
CA HIS A 214 -19.84 2.14 -3.77
C HIS A 214 -20.95 2.32 -2.71
N THR A 215 -21.60 3.49 -2.66
CA THR A 215 -22.73 3.73 -1.74
C THR A 215 -24.03 3.09 -2.20
N GLU A 216 -24.09 2.56 -3.43
CA GLU A 216 -25.28 1.98 -4.07
C GLU A 216 -26.47 2.95 -4.19
N ARG A 217 -26.23 4.24 -3.93
CA ARG A 217 -27.29 5.29 -4.00
C ARG A 217 -27.34 6.02 -5.34
N TYR A 218 -26.36 5.80 -6.19
CA TYR A 218 -26.29 6.31 -7.58
C TYR A 218 -26.67 7.81 -7.69
N GLN A 219 -27.79 8.12 -8.32
CA GLN A 219 -28.23 9.50 -8.53
C GLN A 219 -28.75 10.20 -7.26
N ASN A 220 -29.07 9.45 -6.21
CA ASN A 220 -29.59 9.97 -4.95
C ASN A 220 -28.49 10.15 -3.89
N GLU A 221 -27.24 9.88 -4.23
CA GLU A 221 -26.13 10.06 -3.30
C GLU A 221 -25.85 11.54 -3.06
N THR A 222 -25.92 11.96 -1.80
CA THR A 222 -25.69 13.34 -1.37
C THR A 222 -24.25 13.58 -0.96
N PHE A 223 -23.52 12.51 -0.63
CA PHE A 223 -22.15 12.55 -0.07
C PHE A 223 -22.06 13.34 1.25
N ALA A 224 -23.13 13.34 2.02
CA ALA A 224 -23.21 14.13 3.26
C ALA A 224 -22.32 13.59 4.38
N HIS A 225 -22.02 12.30 4.38
CA HIS A 225 -21.21 11.66 5.39
C HIS A 225 -19.90 11.07 4.83
N TRP A 226 -19.89 10.63 3.60
CA TRP A 226 -18.70 10.10 2.95
C TRP A 226 -18.42 10.86 1.65
N GLU A 227 -17.35 11.65 1.64
CA GLU A 227 -16.90 12.42 0.49
C GLU A 227 -15.72 11.75 -0.22
N PHE A 228 -15.60 12.06 -1.51
CA PHE A 228 -14.49 11.67 -2.37
C PHE A 228 -13.83 12.94 -2.89
N ALA A 229 -12.53 13.07 -2.71
CA ALA A 229 -11.83 14.29 -3.06
C ALA A 229 -10.53 13.99 -3.81
N GLY A 230 -10.13 14.95 -4.61
CA GLY A 230 -8.83 15.01 -5.27
C GLY A 230 -8.29 16.42 -5.18
N GLY A 231 -7.39 16.75 -6.11
CA GLY A 231 -6.80 18.08 -6.14
C GLY A 231 -5.79 18.19 -7.26
N THR A 232 -4.96 19.23 -7.22
CA THR A 232 -3.77 19.28 -8.07
C THR A 232 -2.75 18.24 -7.60
N THR A 233 -1.85 17.84 -8.48
CA THR A 233 -0.74 16.93 -8.13
C THR A 233 0.00 17.37 -6.86
N GLU A 234 0.23 18.68 -6.72
CA GLU A 234 0.92 19.23 -5.54
C GLU A 234 0.08 19.15 -4.27
N GLN A 235 -1.23 19.38 -4.34
CA GLN A 235 -2.13 19.25 -3.18
C GLN A 235 -2.20 17.82 -2.69
N VAL A 236 -2.38 16.88 -3.63
CA VAL A 236 -2.43 15.45 -3.33
C VAL A 236 -1.10 14.95 -2.79
N ARG A 237 0.03 15.37 -3.38
CA ARG A 237 1.36 15.01 -2.91
C ARG A 237 1.58 15.44 -1.46
N LYS A 238 1.23 16.69 -1.10
CA LYS A 238 1.42 17.21 0.27
C LYS A 238 0.65 16.42 1.34
N ILE A 239 -0.61 16.10 1.09
CA ILE A 239 -1.41 15.34 2.06
C ILE A 239 -0.94 13.88 2.14
N ALA A 240 -0.57 13.27 1.03
CA ALA A 240 -0.03 11.92 0.97
C ALA A 240 1.31 11.83 1.73
N GLU A 241 2.25 12.73 1.46
CA GLU A 241 3.54 12.78 2.14
C GLU A 241 3.39 12.98 3.65
N PHE A 242 2.51 13.88 4.08
CA PHE A 242 2.26 14.12 5.50
C PHE A 242 1.84 12.84 6.23
N PHE A 243 0.94 12.06 5.64
CA PHE A 243 0.50 10.79 6.23
C PHE A 243 1.41 9.60 5.90
N GLY A 244 2.55 9.84 5.25
CA GLY A 244 3.51 8.79 4.91
C GLY A 244 3.00 7.82 3.85
N LEU A 245 2.06 8.27 3.00
CA LEU A 245 1.69 7.54 1.80
C LEU A 245 2.63 7.92 0.67
N THR A 246 3.27 6.95 0.08
CA THR A 246 4.05 7.11 -1.13
C THR A 246 3.33 6.49 -2.31
N TYR A 247 3.39 7.19 -3.45
CA TYR A 247 2.82 6.71 -4.71
C TYR A 247 3.61 7.28 -5.89
N PHE A 248 3.69 6.52 -6.96
CA PHE A 248 4.32 6.95 -8.19
C PHE A 248 3.70 6.21 -9.40
N PRO A 249 3.62 6.84 -10.57
CA PRO A 249 3.12 6.19 -11.76
C PRO A 249 4.10 5.13 -12.27
N ASP A 250 3.60 3.96 -12.63
CA ASP A 250 4.33 2.90 -13.33
C ASP A 250 3.49 2.40 -14.51
N LYS A 251 3.82 2.80 -15.73
CA LYS A 251 3.06 2.51 -16.96
C LYS A 251 1.60 2.98 -16.83
N ASP A 252 0.66 2.04 -16.85
CA ASP A 252 -0.79 2.29 -16.84
C ASP A 252 -1.39 2.28 -15.42
N GLN A 253 -0.58 2.09 -14.38
CA GLN A 253 -1.01 2.01 -13.00
C GLN A 253 -0.20 2.92 -12.08
N ILE A 254 -0.67 3.08 -10.85
CA ILE A 254 0.02 3.80 -9.80
C ILE A 254 0.45 2.79 -8.74
N ILE A 255 1.76 2.68 -8.52
CA ILE A 255 2.28 1.91 -7.40
C ILE A 255 2.15 2.77 -6.16
N HIS A 256 1.54 2.25 -5.11
CA HIS A 256 1.32 2.98 -3.88
C HIS A 256 1.21 2.05 -2.67
N GLY A 257 1.54 2.58 -1.49
CA GLY A 257 1.17 1.95 -0.23
C GLY A 257 -0.31 2.16 0.10
N LEU A 258 -0.77 1.59 1.21
CA LEU A 258 -2.11 1.83 1.73
C LEU A 258 -2.03 2.56 3.06
N ARG A 259 -2.84 3.60 3.22
CA ARG A 259 -2.96 4.40 4.44
C ARG A 259 -4.43 4.69 4.72
N THR A 260 -4.83 4.43 5.97
CA THR A 260 -6.09 4.93 6.52
C THR A 260 -5.79 5.62 7.84
N VAL A 261 -6.35 6.79 8.04
CA VAL A 261 -6.02 7.67 9.17
C VAL A 261 -7.30 8.08 9.87
N ILE A 262 -7.30 8.02 11.19
CA ILE A 262 -8.33 8.64 12.02
C ILE A 262 -7.79 9.98 12.51
N ILE A 263 -8.57 11.03 12.31
CA ILE A 263 -8.30 12.39 12.77
C ILE A 263 -9.36 12.75 13.82
N SER A 264 -8.92 13.21 14.98
CA SER A 264 -9.80 13.58 16.07
C SER A 264 -10.58 14.86 15.77
N PRO A 265 -11.68 15.17 16.53
CA PRO A 265 -12.43 16.42 16.40
C PRO A 265 -11.58 17.68 16.55
N GLU A 266 -10.49 17.62 17.30
CA GLU A 266 -9.52 18.71 17.46
C GLU A 266 -8.58 18.88 16.27
N GLY A 267 -8.63 17.95 15.27
CA GLY A 267 -7.78 17.98 14.09
C GLY A 267 -6.40 17.37 14.31
N LYS A 268 -6.26 16.43 15.24
CA LYS A 268 -5.01 15.70 15.48
C LYS A 268 -5.10 14.28 14.93
N VAL A 269 -3.97 13.74 14.51
CA VAL A 269 -3.84 12.33 14.13
C VAL A 269 -4.14 11.47 15.37
N ALA A 270 -5.23 10.72 15.32
CA ALA A 270 -5.64 9.82 16.40
C ALA A 270 -5.12 8.40 16.20
N LYS A 271 -5.10 7.91 14.96
CA LYS A 271 -4.56 6.60 14.61
C LYS A 271 -4.20 6.53 13.13
N ILE A 272 -3.17 5.75 12.82
CA ILE A 272 -2.75 5.46 11.46
C ILE A 272 -2.75 3.95 11.24
N TYR A 273 -3.42 3.51 10.20
CA TYR A 273 -3.41 2.13 9.71
C TYR A 273 -2.58 2.07 8.43
N SER A 274 -1.65 1.13 8.36
CA SER A 274 -0.82 0.84 7.20
C SER A 274 -1.23 -0.51 6.61
N GLY A 275 -1.18 -0.64 5.27
CA GLY A 275 -1.57 -1.89 4.62
C GLY A 275 -3.09 -2.11 4.60
N ASN A 276 -3.49 -3.36 4.39
CA ASN A 276 -4.87 -3.79 4.18
C ASN A 276 -5.35 -4.87 5.18
N ASP A 277 -4.57 -5.14 6.21
CA ASP A 277 -4.82 -6.17 7.21
C ASP A 277 -5.76 -5.74 8.35
N TRP A 278 -6.10 -4.45 8.43
CA TRP A 278 -7.05 -3.92 9.41
C TRP A 278 -8.51 -4.20 9.01
N LYS A 279 -9.39 -4.28 10.01
CA LYS A 279 -10.81 -4.57 9.82
C LYS A 279 -11.67 -3.30 10.00
N PRO A 280 -12.83 -3.19 9.28
CA PRO A 280 -13.76 -2.06 9.46
C PRO A 280 -14.17 -1.80 10.90
N GLU A 281 -14.38 -2.87 11.68
CA GLU A 281 -14.77 -2.79 13.09
C GLU A 281 -13.71 -2.07 13.95
N GLU A 282 -12.44 -2.27 13.65
CA GLU A 282 -11.34 -1.61 14.36
C GLU A 282 -11.34 -0.11 14.13
N VAL A 283 -11.67 0.33 12.90
CA VAL A 283 -11.80 1.75 12.56
C VAL A 283 -13.01 2.35 13.25
N VAL A 284 -14.17 1.67 13.22
CA VAL A 284 -15.38 2.10 13.92
C VAL A 284 -15.14 2.26 15.42
N GLU A 285 -14.50 1.28 16.06
CA GLU A 285 -14.15 1.35 17.48
C GLU A 285 -13.12 2.46 17.80
N ALA A 286 -12.21 2.75 16.88
CA ALA A 286 -11.30 3.88 17.04
C ALA A 286 -12.02 5.22 16.93
N MET A 287 -13.02 5.34 16.03
CA MET A 287 -13.81 6.57 15.85
C MET A 287 -14.76 6.84 17.03
N LYS A 288 -15.26 5.80 17.70
CA LYS A 288 -16.13 5.92 18.89
C LYS A 288 -15.45 6.52 20.12
N LYS A 289 -14.12 6.62 20.14
CA LYS A 289 -13.37 7.11 21.30
C LYS A 289 -13.44 8.64 21.48
N PHE A 290 -14.00 9.30 20.52
CA PHE A 290 -14.14 10.75 20.44
C PHE A 290 -15.61 11.13 20.29
#